data_fb381f48f4b21b1c7a97dee3f970ccde
#
_entry.id   fb381f48f4b21b1c7a97dee3f970ccde
#
_cell.length_a   1.000
_cell.length_b   1.000
_cell.length_c   1.000
_cell.angle_alpha   90.00
_cell.angle_beta   90.00
_cell.angle_gamma   90.00
#
_symmetry.space_group_name_H-M   'P 1'
#
loop_
_entity.id
_entity.type
_entity.pdbx_description
1 polymer ?
#
loop_
_entity_poly.entity_id
_entity_poly.type
_entity_poly.pdbx_seq_one_letter_code
_entity_poly.pdbx_strand_id
1 'polypeptide(L)'
;MKLGFIGLGRMGFYMVERLLRHKLKVVAYNRSPDKVRQVARKGAVPAFSVEGLVDKLPGKKIIWIMLPAGKVTDNMVKKVLPLLNKGDIIVDGANDFYKNAEKHDKWCKKYGVYFFDCGVSGGVWGLKNGYTLMVGGPKSQFRYIEPFCKALSAKGGYGYFGNVGAGHFVKSVHNIVEYVYLQGIAEGVELLSKFKQPIDIVKATSVWSPASVINSWLLDLANVALKRPDFKNISPKIGSVTIEELKKTKESINGYAPAFEIATKIRQDKSKKFILGKRVIAATRREFGGHAVKKK
;
A
#
# COMPACT_ATOMS: atom_id res chain seq x y z
N MET A 1 3.41 9.28 23.76
CA MET A 1 2.76 9.87 22.58
C MET A 1 1.61 8.95 22.14
N LYS A 2 0.47 9.48 21.70
CA LYS A 2 -0.71 8.71 21.31
C LYS A 2 -1.07 9.07 19.86
N LEU A 3 -1.32 8.06 19.01
CA LEU A 3 -1.67 8.24 17.60
C LEU A 3 -3.18 8.07 17.41
N GLY A 4 -3.83 8.99 16.72
CA GLY A 4 -5.15 8.77 16.14
C GLY A 4 -5.01 8.03 14.81
N PHE A 5 -5.72 6.92 14.64
CA PHE A 5 -5.65 6.11 13.43
C PHE A 5 -7.05 5.95 12.82
N ILE A 6 -7.22 6.41 11.59
CA ILE A 6 -8.47 6.40 10.86
C ILE A 6 -8.38 5.42 9.69
N GLY A 7 -9.28 4.43 9.69
CA GLY A 7 -9.36 3.45 8.62
C GLY A 7 -8.75 2.10 8.98
N LEU A 8 -9.60 1.14 9.32
CA LEU A 8 -9.23 -0.22 9.69
C LEU A 8 -9.57 -1.23 8.57
N GLY A 9 -9.19 -0.86 7.36
CA GLY A 9 -9.22 -1.77 6.21
C GLY A 9 -8.17 -2.89 6.36
N ARG A 10 -7.93 -3.65 5.29
CA ARG A 10 -6.96 -4.78 5.30
C ARG A 10 -5.59 -4.40 5.87
N MET A 11 -5.02 -3.29 5.42
CA MET A 11 -3.71 -2.85 5.89
C MET A 11 -3.82 -2.10 7.23
N GLY A 12 -4.73 -1.12 7.34
CA GLY A 12 -4.84 -0.29 8.54
C GLY A 12 -5.08 -1.08 9.82
N PHE A 13 -5.87 -2.16 9.76
CA PHE A 13 -6.07 -3.06 10.89
C PHE A 13 -4.75 -3.65 11.39
N TYR A 14 -3.95 -4.20 10.50
CA TYR A 14 -2.65 -4.79 10.83
C TYR A 14 -1.59 -3.75 11.21
N MET A 15 -1.66 -2.53 10.65
CA MET A 15 -0.81 -1.42 11.07
C MET A 15 -1.10 -1.04 12.52
N VAL A 16 -2.36 -0.91 12.92
CA VAL A 16 -2.73 -0.65 14.32
C VAL A 16 -2.26 -1.78 15.22
N GLU A 17 -2.49 -3.04 14.85
CA GLU A 17 -2.00 -4.18 15.64
C GLU A 17 -0.47 -4.16 15.80
N ARG A 18 0.28 -3.82 14.74
CA ARG A 18 1.73 -3.73 14.81
C ARG A 18 2.19 -2.59 15.73
N LEU A 19 1.58 -1.42 15.67
CA LEU A 19 1.85 -0.31 16.60
C LEU A 19 1.65 -0.72 18.06
N LEU A 20 0.56 -1.44 18.34
CA LEU A 20 0.27 -1.94 19.69
C LEU A 20 1.32 -2.96 20.16
N ARG A 21 1.78 -3.87 19.29
CA ARG A 21 2.88 -4.80 19.60
C ARG A 21 4.18 -4.07 19.96
N HIS A 22 4.41 -2.89 19.38
CA HIS A 22 5.53 -2.00 19.75
C HIS A 22 5.20 -1.06 20.92
N LYS A 23 4.16 -1.37 21.72
CA LYS A 23 3.75 -0.64 22.94
C LYS A 23 3.37 0.82 22.70
N LEU A 24 3.02 1.19 21.46
CA LEU A 24 2.53 2.52 21.14
C LEU A 24 1.02 2.61 21.40
N LYS A 25 0.58 3.74 21.96
CA LYS A 25 -0.84 3.99 22.25
C LYS A 25 -1.55 4.48 21.00
N VAL A 26 -2.64 3.82 20.62
CA VAL A 26 -3.43 4.15 19.41
C VAL A 26 -4.89 4.36 19.80
N VAL A 27 -5.47 5.47 19.35
CA VAL A 27 -6.93 5.68 19.31
C VAL A 27 -7.38 5.34 17.90
N ALA A 28 -8.27 4.37 17.75
CA ALA A 28 -8.65 3.83 16.45
C ALA A 28 -10.11 4.14 16.10
N TYR A 29 -10.32 4.65 14.90
CA TYR A 29 -11.65 4.90 14.33
C TYR A 29 -11.80 4.22 12.97
N ASN A 30 -12.98 3.69 12.73
CA ASN A 30 -13.41 3.19 11.44
C ASN A 30 -14.92 3.37 11.29
N ARG A 31 -15.40 3.53 10.05
CA ARG A 31 -16.83 3.64 9.76
C ARG A 31 -17.63 2.43 10.27
N SER A 32 -17.08 1.22 10.13
CA SER A 32 -17.68 0.00 10.72
C SER A 32 -17.21 -0.16 12.16
N PRO A 33 -18.13 -0.14 13.16
CA PRO A 33 -17.79 -0.27 14.58
C PRO A 33 -17.16 -1.62 14.94
N ASP A 34 -17.47 -2.69 14.22
CA ASP A 34 -16.92 -4.02 14.51
C ASP A 34 -15.41 -4.09 14.39
N LYS A 35 -14.84 -3.40 13.41
CA LYS A 35 -13.38 -3.30 13.26
C LYS A 35 -12.76 -2.54 14.43
N VAL A 36 -13.43 -1.51 14.92
CA VAL A 36 -12.99 -0.75 16.11
C VAL A 36 -13.00 -1.65 17.35
N ARG A 37 -14.09 -2.42 17.57
CA ARG A 37 -14.17 -3.38 18.70
C ARG A 37 -13.08 -4.47 18.60
N GLN A 38 -12.78 -4.95 17.38
CA GLN A 38 -11.73 -5.96 17.17
C GLN A 38 -10.33 -5.45 17.56
N VAL A 39 -9.94 -4.22 17.15
CA VAL A 39 -8.64 -3.67 17.54
C VAL A 39 -8.61 -3.22 19.01
N ALA A 40 -9.75 -2.84 19.58
CA ALA A 40 -9.87 -2.54 21.02
C ALA A 40 -9.53 -3.76 21.89
N ARG A 41 -9.98 -4.96 21.50
CA ARG A 41 -9.59 -6.23 22.17
C ARG A 41 -8.10 -6.51 22.11
N LYS A 42 -7.37 -5.85 21.18
CA LYS A 42 -5.90 -5.93 21.05
C LYS A 42 -5.16 -4.80 21.78
N GLY A 43 -5.90 -3.90 22.47
CA GLY A 43 -5.32 -2.82 23.27
C GLY A 43 -5.43 -1.41 22.67
N ALA A 44 -6.09 -1.23 21.52
CA ALA A 44 -6.39 0.10 21.01
C ALA A 44 -7.49 0.79 21.83
N VAL A 45 -7.43 2.10 21.97
CA VAL A 45 -8.52 2.89 22.53
C VAL A 45 -9.59 3.06 21.44
N PRO A 46 -10.84 2.59 21.64
CA PRO A 46 -11.87 2.71 20.62
C PRO A 46 -12.40 4.14 20.52
N ALA A 47 -12.65 4.58 19.28
CA ALA A 47 -13.43 5.77 18.97
C ALA A 47 -14.50 5.41 17.93
N PHE A 48 -15.72 5.90 18.16
CA PHE A 48 -16.88 5.61 17.30
C PHE A 48 -17.32 6.81 16.47
N SER A 49 -16.61 7.94 16.63
CA SER A 49 -16.71 9.13 15.79
C SER A 49 -15.32 9.75 15.57
N VAL A 50 -15.19 10.63 14.59
CA VAL A 50 -13.94 11.36 14.32
C VAL A 50 -13.67 12.34 15.46
N GLU A 51 -14.70 13.01 15.94
CA GLU A 51 -14.67 13.91 17.08
C GLU A 51 -14.17 13.18 18.33
N GLY A 52 -14.79 12.05 18.67
CA GLY A 52 -14.38 11.24 19.83
C GLY A 52 -12.99 10.62 19.69
N LEU A 53 -12.44 10.48 18.45
CA LEU A 53 -11.04 10.12 18.25
C LEU A 53 -10.13 11.28 18.63
N VAL A 54 -10.44 12.49 18.16
CA VAL A 54 -9.64 13.69 18.39
C VAL A 54 -9.63 14.07 19.87
N ASP A 55 -10.77 13.99 20.55
CA ASP A 55 -10.93 14.30 21.99
C ASP A 55 -10.07 13.38 22.89
N LYS A 56 -9.82 12.14 22.45
CA LYS A 56 -9.01 11.17 23.19
C LYS A 56 -7.49 11.34 22.98
N LEU A 57 -7.06 12.32 22.19
CA LEU A 57 -5.65 12.60 21.92
C LEU A 57 -5.17 13.79 22.76
N PRO A 58 -4.23 13.60 23.69
CA PRO A 58 -3.68 14.68 24.51
C PRO A 58 -2.61 15.47 23.76
N GLY A 59 -2.49 16.77 24.06
CA GLY A 59 -1.42 17.64 23.55
C GLY A 59 -1.41 17.73 22.02
N LYS A 60 -0.20 17.69 21.42
CA LYS A 60 -0.05 17.68 19.95
C LYS A 60 -0.65 16.41 19.37
N LYS A 61 -1.65 16.57 18.51
CA LYS A 61 -2.38 15.48 17.90
C LYS A 61 -1.68 15.04 16.60
N ILE A 62 -1.61 13.74 16.41
CA ILE A 62 -1.11 13.12 15.16
C ILE A 62 -2.19 12.19 14.69
N ILE A 63 -2.72 12.43 13.49
CA ILE A 63 -3.79 11.63 12.87
C ILE A 63 -3.23 10.92 11.64
N TRP A 64 -3.21 9.59 11.67
CA TRP A 64 -2.86 8.77 10.52
C TRP A 64 -4.13 8.31 9.81
N ILE A 65 -4.27 8.66 8.54
CA ILE A 65 -5.41 8.31 7.70
C ILE A 65 -4.99 7.17 6.76
N MET A 66 -5.74 6.06 6.78
CA MET A 66 -5.49 4.88 5.95
C MET A 66 -6.79 4.48 5.23
N LEU A 67 -7.22 5.30 4.30
CA LEU A 67 -8.48 5.20 3.55
C LEU A 67 -8.23 5.07 2.05
N PRO A 68 -9.24 4.66 1.25
CA PRO A 68 -9.16 4.74 -0.20
C PRO A 68 -8.88 6.16 -0.68
N ALA A 69 -7.97 6.28 -1.64
CA ALA A 69 -7.59 7.55 -2.27
C ALA A 69 -8.78 8.30 -2.89
N GLY A 70 -8.60 9.59 -3.14
CA GLY A 70 -9.58 10.47 -3.75
C GLY A 70 -10.65 10.96 -2.78
N LYS A 71 -11.92 11.03 -3.22
CA LYS A 71 -13.03 11.67 -2.47
C LYS A 71 -13.16 11.18 -1.02
N VAL A 72 -12.86 9.90 -0.73
CA VAL A 72 -12.99 9.35 0.64
C VAL A 72 -11.94 9.99 1.56
N THR A 73 -10.70 10.04 1.15
CA THR A 73 -9.61 10.69 1.89
C THR A 73 -9.82 12.21 1.93
N ASP A 74 -10.19 12.84 0.82
CA ASP A 74 -10.52 14.27 0.75
C ASP A 74 -11.56 14.68 1.82
N ASN A 75 -12.67 13.94 1.89
CA ASN A 75 -13.75 14.21 2.85
C ASN A 75 -13.29 13.98 4.29
N MET A 76 -12.44 12.97 4.52
CA MET A 76 -11.93 12.72 5.87
C MET A 76 -10.97 13.81 6.33
N VAL A 77 -10.04 14.26 5.46
CA VAL A 77 -9.15 15.39 5.77
C VAL A 77 -9.97 16.64 6.12
N LYS A 78 -10.97 16.99 5.29
CA LYS A 78 -11.86 18.13 5.56
C LYS A 78 -12.63 17.99 6.87
N LYS A 79 -13.06 16.77 7.22
CA LYS A 79 -13.79 16.50 8.47
C LYS A 79 -12.89 16.61 9.70
N VAL A 80 -11.63 16.19 9.59
CA VAL A 80 -10.68 16.21 10.72
C VAL A 80 -10.15 17.62 10.98
N LEU A 81 -9.86 18.40 9.94
CA LEU A 81 -9.20 19.70 10.04
C LEU A 81 -9.82 20.68 11.05
N PRO A 82 -11.16 20.90 11.09
CA PRO A 82 -11.76 21.82 12.05
C PRO A 82 -11.63 21.38 13.52
N LEU A 83 -11.26 20.13 13.78
CA LEU A 83 -11.10 19.55 15.12
C LEU A 83 -9.64 19.64 15.61
N LEU A 84 -8.71 20.08 14.76
CA LEU A 84 -7.29 20.14 15.06
C LEU A 84 -6.85 21.55 15.43
N ASN A 85 -5.79 21.63 16.23
CA ASN A 85 -5.15 22.87 16.60
C ASN A 85 -3.93 23.16 15.70
N LYS A 86 -3.53 24.43 15.67
CA LYS A 86 -2.26 24.84 15.05
C LYS A 86 -1.10 24.01 15.61
N GLY A 87 -0.31 23.44 14.72
CA GLY A 87 0.82 22.60 15.07
C GLY A 87 0.53 21.09 15.11
N ASP A 88 -0.74 20.68 15.04
CA ASP A 88 -1.11 19.26 14.90
C ASP A 88 -0.66 18.69 13.54
N ILE A 89 -0.73 17.37 13.38
CA ILE A 89 -0.19 16.67 12.22
C ILE A 89 -1.24 15.73 11.63
N ILE A 90 -1.41 15.76 10.31
CA ILE A 90 -2.09 14.72 9.55
C ILE A 90 -1.06 13.95 8.73
N VAL A 91 -1.15 12.62 8.75
CA VAL A 91 -0.38 11.70 7.89
C VAL A 91 -1.37 10.97 6.98
N ASP A 92 -1.25 11.16 5.68
CA ASP A 92 -2.03 10.44 4.67
C ASP A 92 -1.25 9.20 4.21
N GLY A 93 -1.74 8.02 4.60
CA GLY A 93 -1.19 6.72 4.19
C GLY A 93 -1.92 6.08 3.01
N ALA A 94 -2.79 6.81 2.30
CA ALA A 94 -3.47 6.32 1.12
C ALA A 94 -2.46 6.03 -0.01
N ASN A 95 -2.85 5.17 -0.95
CA ASN A 95 -2.09 5.02 -2.18
C ASN A 95 -2.69 5.96 -3.24
N ASP A 96 -2.20 7.19 -3.27
CA ASP A 96 -2.80 8.31 -4.02
C ASP A 96 -1.79 8.98 -4.97
N PHE A 97 -2.32 9.74 -5.91
CA PHE A 97 -1.52 10.61 -6.79
C PHE A 97 -0.87 11.72 -5.97
N TYR A 98 0.44 11.92 -6.10
CA TYR A 98 1.20 12.83 -5.26
C TYR A 98 0.71 14.30 -5.25
N LYS A 99 0.13 14.79 -6.37
CA LYS A 99 -0.47 16.13 -6.41
C LYS A 99 -1.72 16.28 -5.53
N ASN A 100 -2.37 15.18 -5.17
CA ASN A 100 -3.44 15.22 -4.17
C ASN A 100 -2.89 15.50 -2.77
N ALA A 101 -1.68 15.02 -2.45
CA ALA A 101 -0.99 15.39 -1.22
C ALA A 101 -0.73 16.90 -1.14
N GLU A 102 -0.28 17.52 -2.24
CA GLU A 102 -0.11 18.98 -2.31
C GLU A 102 -1.42 19.75 -2.09
N LYS A 103 -2.53 19.23 -2.61
CA LYS A 103 -3.87 19.77 -2.37
C LYS A 103 -4.26 19.68 -0.89
N HIS A 104 -4.04 18.55 -0.25
CA HIS A 104 -4.32 18.34 1.18
C HIS A 104 -3.44 19.25 2.06
N ASP A 105 -2.17 19.41 1.73
CA ASP A 105 -1.25 20.32 2.42
C ASP A 105 -1.76 21.78 2.37
N LYS A 106 -2.23 22.24 1.22
CA LYS A 106 -2.85 23.57 1.07
C LYS A 106 -4.07 23.74 2.00
N TRP A 107 -4.87 22.70 2.20
CA TRP A 107 -5.99 22.76 3.15
C TRP A 107 -5.49 22.78 4.59
N CYS A 108 -4.53 21.93 4.94
CA CYS A 108 -3.94 21.85 6.28
C CYS A 108 -3.29 23.18 6.69
N LYS A 109 -2.58 23.84 5.80
CA LYS A 109 -1.94 25.15 6.04
C LYS A 109 -2.92 26.24 6.45
N LYS A 110 -4.17 26.22 5.95
CA LYS A 110 -5.22 27.17 6.37
C LYS A 110 -5.59 27.05 7.85
N TYR A 111 -5.37 25.87 8.44
CA TYR A 111 -5.61 25.58 9.86
C TYR A 111 -4.32 25.59 10.69
N GLY A 112 -3.17 25.90 10.09
CA GLY A 112 -1.87 25.79 10.75
C GLY A 112 -1.46 24.35 11.09
N VAL A 113 -2.06 23.36 10.45
CA VAL A 113 -1.80 21.94 10.64
C VAL A 113 -0.73 21.48 9.64
N TYR A 114 0.20 20.62 10.09
CA TYR A 114 1.22 20.04 9.24
C TYR A 114 0.68 18.79 8.53
N PHE A 115 1.07 18.61 7.27
CA PHE A 115 0.66 17.47 6.47
C PHE A 115 1.87 16.63 6.04
N PHE A 116 1.71 15.32 6.13
CA PHE A 116 2.65 14.34 5.58
C PHE A 116 1.89 13.38 4.66
N ASP A 117 2.51 13.00 3.57
CA ASP A 117 2.11 11.88 2.74
C ASP A 117 3.05 10.70 2.98
N CYS A 118 2.48 9.51 3.09
CA CYS A 118 3.23 8.31 3.40
C CYS A 118 2.80 7.15 2.50
N GLY A 119 3.59 6.88 1.47
CA GLY A 119 3.42 5.67 0.68
C GLY A 119 3.72 4.42 1.51
N VAL A 120 2.80 3.46 1.52
CA VAL A 120 2.92 2.23 2.31
C VAL A 120 3.01 1.02 1.38
N SER A 121 4.00 0.15 1.59
CA SER A 121 4.16 -1.14 0.92
C SER A 121 4.32 -2.28 1.94
N GLY A 122 4.11 -3.54 1.51
CA GLY A 122 4.18 -4.73 2.38
C GLY A 122 2.87 -5.51 2.48
N GLY A 123 1.77 -4.92 2.04
CA GLY A 123 0.47 -5.59 1.93
C GLY A 123 -0.01 -6.23 3.22
N VAL A 124 -0.58 -7.43 3.11
CA VAL A 124 -1.10 -8.19 4.27
C VAL A 124 0.00 -8.80 5.14
N TRP A 125 1.23 -8.87 4.64
CA TRP A 125 2.39 -9.41 5.35
C TRP A 125 3.06 -8.39 6.27
N GLY A 126 2.67 -7.12 6.18
CA GLY A 126 3.28 -6.06 6.98
C GLY A 126 3.18 -6.24 8.49
N LEU A 127 2.16 -6.97 8.99
CA LEU A 127 2.08 -7.31 10.42
C LEU A 127 3.26 -8.17 10.86
N LYS A 128 3.65 -9.16 10.06
CA LYS A 128 4.75 -10.08 10.35
C LYS A 128 6.11 -9.47 10.03
N ASN A 129 6.26 -8.97 8.82
CA ASN A 129 7.55 -8.58 8.26
C ASN A 129 7.89 -7.10 8.46
N GLY A 130 6.93 -6.27 8.87
CA GLY A 130 7.03 -4.82 8.78
C GLY A 130 6.64 -4.27 7.42
N TYR A 131 6.36 -2.98 7.39
CA TYR A 131 6.02 -2.25 6.17
C TYR A 131 7.25 -1.54 5.60
N THR A 132 7.17 -1.15 4.33
CA THR A 132 8.06 -0.15 3.74
C THR A 132 7.30 1.17 3.67
N LEU A 133 7.88 2.24 4.23
CA LEU A 133 7.25 3.55 4.34
C LEU A 133 8.08 4.61 3.62
N MET A 134 7.44 5.34 2.72
CA MET A 134 8.04 6.42 1.93
C MET A 134 7.37 7.72 2.34
N VAL A 135 8.10 8.58 3.08
CA VAL A 135 7.50 9.74 3.76
C VAL A 135 7.92 11.04 3.09
N GLY A 136 6.93 11.87 2.76
CA GLY A 136 7.08 13.25 2.34
C GLY A 136 6.39 14.20 3.32
N GLY A 137 6.95 15.42 3.50
CA GLY A 137 6.37 16.41 4.38
C GLY A 137 7.40 17.36 5.00
N PRO A 138 7.02 18.23 5.95
CA PRO A 138 7.92 19.22 6.54
C PRO A 138 9.00 18.57 7.42
N LYS A 139 10.27 18.68 7.03
CA LYS A 139 11.42 18.05 7.70
C LYS A 139 11.48 18.36 9.21
N SER A 140 11.20 19.58 9.61
CA SER A 140 11.22 20.02 11.01
C SER A 140 10.23 19.26 11.91
N GLN A 141 9.15 18.74 11.34
CA GLN A 141 8.10 18.00 12.06
C GLN A 141 8.24 16.49 11.96
N PHE A 142 9.14 15.96 11.11
CA PHE A 142 9.31 14.53 10.88
C PHE A 142 9.60 13.75 12.17
N ARG A 143 10.37 14.34 13.10
CA ARG A 143 10.68 13.76 14.42
C ARG A 143 9.46 13.28 15.22
N TYR A 144 8.28 13.91 15.00
CA TYR A 144 7.05 13.54 15.72
C TYR A 144 6.37 12.30 15.16
N ILE A 145 6.52 12.02 13.87
CA ILE A 145 5.94 10.81 13.23
C ILE A 145 6.94 9.67 13.10
N GLU A 146 8.23 9.95 13.18
CA GLU A 146 9.30 8.96 13.03
C GLU A 146 9.18 7.76 13.97
N PRO A 147 8.80 7.91 15.28
CA PRO A 147 8.61 6.76 16.16
C PRO A 147 7.54 5.78 15.65
N PHE A 148 6.48 6.29 15.01
CA PHE A 148 5.45 5.44 14.40
C PHE A 148 5.96 4.78 13.12
N CYS A 149 6.76 5.50 12.32
CA CYS A 149 7.41 4.93 11.14
C CYS A 149 8.36 3.78 11.53
N LYS A 150 9.18 3.96 12.57
CA LYS A 150 10.07 2.91 13.12
C LYS A 150 9.30 1.68 13.57
N ALA A 151 8.20 1.87 14.28
CA ALA A 151 7.38 0.75 14.77
C ALA A 151 6.66 0.00 13.65
N LEU A 152 6.21 0.71 12.62
CA LEU A 152 5.51 0.12 11.49
C LEU A 152 6.44 -0.60 10.53
N SER A 153 7.66 -0.10 10.33
CA SER A 153 8.55 -0.61 9.28
C SER A 153 9.31 -1.87 9.67
N ALA A 154 9.85 -2.55 8.66
CA ALA A 154 10.98 -3.45 8.81
C ALA A 154 12.25 -2.65 9.15
N LYS A 155 13.31 -3.32 9.61
CA LYS A 155 14.63 -2.67 9.83
C LYS A 155 15.10 -2.03 8.50
N GLY A 156 15.37 -0.71 8.53
CA GLY A 156 15.72 0.05 7.32
C GLY A 156 14.57 0.27 6.34
N GLY A 157 13.34 -0.10 6.68
CA GLY A 157 12.18 -0.07 5.79
C GLY A 157 11.41 1.25 5.74
N TYR A 158 11.91 2.36 6.29
CA TYR A 158 11.32 3.68 6.11
C TYR A 158 12.35 4.70 5.69
N GLY A 159 11.91 5.71 4.96
CA GLY A 159 12.73 6.84 4.55
C GLY A 159 11.93 8.14 4.43
N TYR A 160 12.63 9.26 4.67
CA TYR A 160 12.13 10.60 4.40
C TYR A 160 12.68 11.05 3.03
N PHE A 161 11.81 11.43 2.11
CA PHE A 161 12.16 11.68 0.70
C PHE A 161 12.03 13.14 0.28
N GLY A 162 11.63 14.04 1.17
CA GLY A 162 11.52 15.47 0.84
C GLY A 162 10.18 16.07 1.25
N ASN A 163 9.80 17.15 0.59
CA ASN A 163 8.57 17.89 0.87
C ASN A 163 7.32 17.06 0.57
N VAL A 164 6.15 17.63 0.90
CA VAL A 164 4.84 17.03 0.64
C VAL A 164 4.71 16.61 -0.83
N GLY A 165 4.20 15.41 -1.04
CA GLY A 165 4.09 14.74 -2.33
C GLY A 165 5.22 13.73 -2.61
N ALA A 166 6.41 13.92 -2.00
CA ALA A 166 7.55 13.03 -2.25
C ALA A 166 7.30 11.58 -1.84
N GLY A 167 6.57 11.34 -0.76
CA GLY A 167 6.26 10.00 -0.29
C GLY A 167 5.37 9.24 -1.27
N HIS A 168 4.25 9.83 -1.67
CA HIS A 168 3.34 9.25 -2.67
C HIS A 168 4.00 9.12 -4.05
N PHE A 169 4.86 10.07 -4.44
CA PHE A 169 5.62 9.97 -5.69
C PHE A 169 6.54 8.75 -5.69
N VAL A 170 7.38 8.59 -4.65
CA VAL A 170 8.29 7.44 -4.51
C VAL A 170 7.49 6.13 -4.48
N LYS A 171 6.33 6.10 -3.81
CA LYS A 171 5.44 4.94 -3.82
C LYS A 171 4.86 4.64 -5.20
N SER A 172 4.51 5.66 -5.97
CA SER A 172 4.02 5.48 -7.34
C SER A 172 5.12 4.85 -8.23
N VAL A 173 6.36 5.34 -8.12
CA VAL A 173 7.51 4.76 -8.83
C VAL A 173 7.74 3.30 -8.41
N HIS A 174 7.70 3.01 -7.10
CA HIS A 174 7.75 1.64 -6.60
C HIS A 174 6.68 0.75 -7.26
N ASN A 175 5.45 1.23 -7.39
CA ASN A 175 4.37 0.46 -8.02
C ASN A 175 4.60 0.28 -9.53
N ILE A 176 5.18 1.24 -10.22
CA ILE A 176 5.59 1.09 -11.63
C ILE A 176 6.59 -0.06 -11.76
N VAL A 177 7.61 -0.10 -10.90
CA VAL A 177 8.59 -1.20 -10.87
C VAL A 177 7.92 -2.54 -10.57
N GLU A 178 7.00 -2.60 -9.59
CA GLU A 178 6.23 -3.81 -9.25
C GLU A 178 5.46 -4.35 -10.47
N TYR A 179 4.89 -3.47 -11.29
CA TYR A 179 4.14 -3.87 -12.49
C TYR A 179 5.05 -4.56 -13.52
N VAL A 180 6.23 -3.98 -13.76
CA VAL A 180 7.23 -4.54 -14.69
C VAL A 180 7.76 -5.87 -14.17
N TYR A 181 8.07 -5.93 -12.88
CA TYR A 181 8.59 -7.14 -12.24
C TYR A 181 7.62 -8.33 -12.34
N LEU A 182 6.35 -8.11 -12.00
CA LEU A 182 5.29 -9.11 -12.15
C LEU A 182 5.08 -9.54 -13.61
N GLN A 183 5.21 -8.60 -14.56
CA GLN A 183 5.09 -8.90 -15.97
C GLN A 183 6.21 -9.84 -16.43
N GLY A 184 7.47 -9.56 -16.06
CA GLY A 184 8.61 -10.40 -16.40
C GLY A 184 8.46 -11.84 -15.87
N ILE A 185 8.06 -12.00 -14.60
CA ILE A 185 7.78 -13.33 -14.00
C ILE A 185 6.68 -14.04 -14.79
N ALA A 186 5.60 -13.35 -15.13
CA ALA A 186 4.46 -13.92 -15.82
C ALA A 186 4.81 -14.37 -17.26
N GLU A 187 5.62 -13.58 -17.97
CA GLU A 187 6.13 -13.94 -19.32
C GLU A 187 7.04 -15.15 -19.24
N GLY A 188 7.93 -15.23 -18.27
CA GLY A 188 8.76 -16.41 -18.04
C GLY A 188 7.93 -17.68 -17.86
N VAL A 189 6.88 -17.61 -17.02
CA VAL A 189 5.96 -18.75 -16.81
C VAL A 189 5.19 -19.12 -18.09
N GLU A 190 4.72 -18.12 -18.85
CA GLU A 190 4.03 -18.37 -20.13
C GLU A 190 4.97 -19.04 -21.14
N LEU A 191 6.23 -18.59 -21.25
CA LEU A 191 7.24 -19.18 -22.14
C LEU A 191 7.56 -20.63 -21.77
N LEU A 192 7.78 -20.92 -20.47
CA LEU A 192 7.98 -22.30 -20.01
C LEU A 192 6.82 -23.22 -20.43
N SER A 193 5.58 -22.70 -20.42
CA SER A 193 4.40 -23.48 -20.81
C SER A 193 4.32 -23.81 -22.32
N LYS A 194 5.10 -23.10 -23.15
CA LYS A 194 5.13 -23.28 -24.62
C LYS A 194 6.26 -24.17 -25.11
N PHE A 195 7.14 -24.63 -24.23
CA PHE A 195 8.21 -25.52 -24.61
C PHE A 195 7.63 -26.86 -25.11
N LYS A 196 8.26 -27.42 -26.14
CA LYS A 196 7.76 -28.65 -26.80
C LYS A 196 7.71 -29.88 -25.87
N GLN A 197 8.70 -29.98 -24.96
CA GLN A 197 8.73 -31.00 -23.93
C GLN A 197 8.03 -30.51 -22.66
N PRO A 198 7.32 -31.37 -21.92
CA PRO A 198 6.68 -30.98 -20.67
C PRO A 198 7.71 -30.52 -19.63
N ILE A 199 7.55 -29.30 -19.15
CA ILE A 199 8.33 -28.73 -18.04
C ILE A 199 7.43 -28.62 -16.82
N ASP A 200 7.93 -29.06 -15.67
CA ASP A 200 7.34 -28.71 -14.37
C ASP A 200 7.64 -27.24 -14.06
N ILE A 201 6.66 -26.38 -14.37
CA ILE A 201 6.76 -24.93 -14.19
C ILE A 201 6.99 -24.57 -12.73
N VAL A 202 6.35 -25.29 -11.78
CA VAL A 202 6.50 -25.04 -10.34
C VAL A 202 7.92 -25.36 -9.90
N LYS A 203 8.47 -26.46 -10.36
CA LYS A 203 9.86 -26.84 -10.08
C LYS A 203 10.84 -25.84 -10.70
N ALA A 204 10.65 -25.47 -11.96
CA ALA A 204 11.50 -24.52 -12.67
C ALA A 204 11.55 -23.15 -11.94
N THR A 205 10.39 -22.56 -11.65
CA THR A 205 10.33 -21.27 -10.94
C THR A 205 10.82 -21.34 -9.49
N SER A 206 10.66 -22.51 -8.82
CA SER A 206 11.18 -22.72 -7.48
C SER A 206 12.70 -22.76 -7.43
N VAL A 207 13.37 -23.29 -8.45
CA VAL A 207 14.84 -23.31 -8.55
C VAL A 207 15.41 -21.92 -8.78
N TRP A 208 14.65 -20.99 -9.34
CA TRP A 208 15.09 -19.59 -9.51
C TRP A 208 15.11 -18.79 -8.20
N SER A 209 14.36 -19.22 -7.17
CA SER A 209 14.23 -18.46 -5.92
C SER A 209 15.49 -18.39 -5.06
N PRO A 210 16.25 -19.47 -4.78
CA PRO A 210 17.28 -19.43 -3.73
C PRO A 210 18.48 -18.54 -4.05
N ALA A 211 18.97 -18.51 -5.28
CA ALA A 211 20.27 -17.91 -5.59
C ALA A 211 20.39 -17.35 -7.01
N SER A 212 19.35 -17.35 -7.84
CA SER A 212 19.46 -16.77 -9.18
C SER A 212 19.40 -15.24 -9.14
N VAL A 213 19.90 -14.60 -10.19
CA VAL A 213 19.89 -13.13 -10.32
C VAL A 213 18.50 -12.51 -10.37
N ILE A 214 17.44 -13.32 -10.59
CA ILE A 214 16.04 -12.89 -10.56
C ILE A 214 15.34 -13.24 -9.24
N ASN A 215 16.09 -13.69 -8.22
CA ASN A 215 15.55 -13.94 -6.89
C ASN A 215 14.82 -12.70 -6.35
N SER A 216 13.60 -12.89 -5.88
CA SER A 216 12.80 -11.81 -5.30
C SER A 216 11.62 -12.35 -4.51
N TRP A 217 11.15 -11.54 -3.55
CA TRP A 217 9.91 -11.86 -2.83
C TRP A 217 8.70 -12.04 -3.75
N LEU A 218 8.63 -11.30 -4.86
CA LEU A 218 7.54 -11.47 -5.84
C LEU A 218 7.62 -12.82 -6.55
N LEU A 219 8.83 -13.33 -6.83
CA LEU A 219 9.01 -14.67 -7.38
C LEU A 219 8.60 -15.75 -6.37
N ASP A 220 8.98 -15.59 -5.10
CA ASP A 220 8.55 -16.52 -4.03
C ASP A 220 7.03 -16.56 -3.90
N LEU A 221 6.37 -15.43 -3.96
CA LEU A 221 4.90 -15.34 -3.91
C LEU A 221 4.24 -15.90 -5.19
N ALA A 222 4.88 -15.77 -6.34
CA ALA A 222 4.42 -16.42 -7.56
C ALA A 222 4.51 -17.96 -7.42
N ASN A 223 5.59 -18.49 -6.82
CA ASN A 223 5.73 -19.90 -6.51
C ASN A 223 4.64 -20.39 -5.54
N VAL A 224 4.34 -19.61 -4.49
CA VAL A 224 3.24 -19.93 -3.58
C VAL A 224 1.92 -19.98 -4.35
N ALA A 225 1.66 -19.01 -5.22
CA ALA A 225 0.45 -18.93 -6.01
C ALA A 225 0.29 -20.10 -6.98
N LEU A 226 1.37 -20.47 -7.68
CA LEU A 226 1.40 -21.59 -8.64
C LEU A 226 1.12 -22.94 -7.98
N LYS A 227 1.57 -23.15 -6.73
CA LYS A 227 1.37 -24.38 -5.94
C LYS A 227 -0.05 -24.54 -5.40
N ARG A 228 -0.87 -23.47 -5.41
CA ARG A 228 -2.22 -23.56 -4.85
C ARG A 228 -3.14 -24.47 -5.67
N PRO A 229 -3.93 -25.32 -5.04
CA PRO A 229 -4.88 -26.20 -5.77
C PRO A 229 -5.89 -25.41 -6.62
N ASP A 230 -6.27 -24.21 -6.19
CA ASP A 230 -7.22 -23.35 -6.89
C ASP A 230 -6.60 -22.50 -8.01
N PHE A 231 -5.29 -22.56 -8.25
CA PHE A 231 -4.61 -21.73 -9.25
C PHE A 231 -5.25 -21.82 -10.64
N LYS A 232 -5.55 -23.05 -11.10
CA LYS A 232 -6.15 -23.29 -12.42
C LYS A 232 -7.54 -22.65 -12.59
N ASN A 233 -8.24 -22.41 -11.47
CA ASN A 233 -9.59 -21.84 -11.43
C ASN A 233 -9.58 -20.30 -11.32
N ILE A 234 -8.41 -19.67 -11.15
CA ILE A 234 -8.31 -18.20 -11.10
C ILE A 234 -8.53 -17.63 -12.50
N SER A 235 -9.40 -16.64 -12.58
CA SER A 235 -9.62 -15.87 -13.81
C SER A 235 -8.37 -15.09 -14.21
N PRO A 236 -8.04 -14.98 -15.51
CA PRO A 236 -6.95 -14.12 -15.99
C PRO A 236 -7.28 -12.62 -15.92
N LYS A 237 -8.44 -12.22 -15.40
CA LYS A 237 -8.80 -10.82 -15.22
C LYS A 237 -8.02 -10.23 -14.05
N ILE A 238 -7.13 -9.28 -14.35
CA ILE A 238 -6.33 -8.59 -13.35
C ILE A 238 -7.09 -7.32 -12.94
N GLY A 239 -7.60 -7.28 -11.70
CA GLY A 239 -8.14 -6.05 -11.14
C GLY A 239 -7.02 -5.06 -10.84
N SER A 240 -7.16 -3.80 -11.22
CA SER A 240 -6.24 -2.74 -10.80
C SER A 240 -7.00 -1.43 -10.70
N VAL A 241 -6.89 -0.79 -9.56
CA VAL A 241 -7.48 0.54 -9.30
C VAL A 241 -6.46 1.67 -9.42
N THR A 242 -5.17 1.34 -9.62
CA THR A 242 -4.06 2.31 -9.55
C THR A 242 -3.39 2.59 -10.90
N ILE A 243 -3.80 1.94 -11.99
CA ILE A 243 -3.15 2.14 -13.30
C ILE A 243 -3.20 3.60 -13.72
N GLU A 244 -4.34 4.24 -13.59
CA GLU A 244 -4.52 5.62 -14.04
C GLU A 244 -3.70 6.62 -13.20
N GLU A 245 -3.59 6.40 -11.88
CA GLU A 245 -2.71 7.23 -11.04
C GLU A 245 -1.24 7.05 -11.41
N LEU A 246 -0.81 5.83 -11.71
CA LEU A 246 0.58 5.56 -12.13
C LEU A 246 0.89 6.19 -13.48
N LYS A 247 -0.04 6.13 -14.45
CA LYS A 247 0.09 6.81 -15.73
C LYS A 247 0.20 8.33 -15.54
N LYS A 248 -0.72 8.92 -14.76
CA LYS A 248 -0.68 10.35 -14.42
C LYS A 248 0.64 10.75 -13.75
N THR A 249 1.16 9.92 -12.85
CA THR A 249 2.45 10.18 -12.20
C THR A 249 3.59 10.21 -13.23
N LYS A 250 3.67 9.22 -14.12
CA LYS A 250 4.65 9.19 -15.21
C LYS A 250 4.54 10.40 -16.12
N GLU A 251 3.34 10.71 -16.58
CA GLU A 251 3.06 11.82 -17.49
C GLU A 251 3.39 13.18 -16.88
N SER A 252 3.11 13.36 -15.58
CA SER A 252 3.35 14.64 -14.87
C SER A 252 4.81 15.06 -14.78
N ILE A 253 5.73 14.14 -15.04
CA ILE A 253 7.19 14.37 -15.04
C ILE A 253 7.82 14.12 -16.42
N ASN A 254 7.03 13.97 -17.48
CA ASN A 254 7.49 13.55 -18.81
C ASN A 254 8.34 12.26 -18.75
N GLY A 255 7.98 11.33 -17.85
CA GLY A 255 8.76 10.12 -17.57
C GLY A 255 8.72 9.11 -18.72
N TYR A 256 9.86 8.50 -19.02
CA TYR A 256 10.00 7.44 -20.02
C TYR A 256 10.02 6.07 -19.32
N ALA A 257 8.99 5.26 -19.49
CA ALA A 257 8.84 3.95 -18.85
C ALA A 257 8.15 2.93 -19.77
N PRO A 258 8.77 2.56 -20.91
CA PRO A 258 8.14 1.72 -21.95
C PRO A 258 7.74 0.33 -21.43
N ALA A 259 8.54 -0.30 -20.57
CA ALA A 259 8.21 -1.59 -19.97
C ALA A 259 6.92 -1.52 -19.13
N PHE A 260 6.69 -0.43 -18.41
CA PHE A 260 5.45 -0.20 -17.66
C PHE A 260 4.26 -0.02 -18.61
N GLU A 261 4.44 0.69 -19.71
CA GLU A 261 3.38 0.88 -20.72
C GLU A 261 2.95 -0.46 -21.32
N ILE A 262 3.92 -1.31 -21.68
CA ILE A 262 3.65 -2.66 -22.17
C ILE A 262 2.94 -3.50 -21.09
N ALA A 263 3.45 -3.50 -19.85
CA ALA A 263 2.84 -4.24 -18.75
C ALA A 263 1.39 -3.81 -18.47
N THR A 264 1.09 -2.51 -18.54
CA THR A 264 -0.28 -2.01 -18.36
C THR A 264 -1.19 -2.36 -19.53
N LYS A 265 -0.71 -2.27 -20.75
CA LYS A 265 -1.44 -2.69 -21.97
C LYS A 265 -1.82 -4.16 -21.90
N ILE A 266 -0.88 -5.04 -21.52
CA ILE A 266 -1.12 -6.49 -21.38
C ILE A 266 -2.15 -6.77 -20.28
N ARG A 267 -2.10 -6.06 -19.14
CA ARG A 267 -3.07 -6.21 -18.05
C ARG A 267 -4.50 -5.82 -18.47
N GLN A 268 -4.64 -4.81 -19.33
CA GLN A 268 -5.92 -4.32 -19.83
C GLN A 268 -6.41 -5.10 -21.07
N ASP A 269 -5.51 -5.84 -21.74
CA ASP A 269 -5.85 -6.64 -22.93
C ASP A 269 -6.86 -7.74 -22.58
N LYS A 270 -7.92 -7.83 -23.37
CA LYS A 270 -8.98 -8.86 -23.24
C LYS A 270 -8.74 -10.09 -24.10
N SER A 271 -7.69 -10.12 -24.92
CA SER A 271 -7.37 -11.26 -25.80
C SER A 271 -7.00 -12.51 -24.98
N LYS A 272 -7.08 -13.66 -25.67
CA LYS A 272 -6.72 -14.96 -25.09
C LYS A 272 -5.22 -15.29 -25.23
N LYS A 273 -4.38 -14.37 -25.72
CA LYS A 273 -2.99 -14.65 -26.07
C LYS A 273 -2.05 -14.88 -24.87
N PHE A 274 -2.39 -14.35 -23.68
CA PHE A 274 -1.52 -14.39 -22.51
C PHE A 274 -2.31 -14.78 -21.24
N ILE A 275 -3.04 -15.92 -21.34
CA ILE A 275 -3.98 -16.34 -20.29
C ILE A 275 -3.26 -16.80 -19.02
N LEU A 276 -2.23 -17.65 -19.17
CA LEU A 276 -1.49 -18.19 -18.05
C LEU A 276 -0.73 -17.09 -17.32
N GLY A 277 -0.01 -16.24 -18.04
CA GLY A 277 0.71 -15.10 -17.44
C GLY A 277 -0.21 -14.13 -16.71
N LYS A 278 -1.36 -13.75 -17.29
CA LYS A 278 -2.36 -12.92 -16.59
C LYS A 278 -2.88 -13.59 -15.30
N ARG A 279 -3.06 -14.91 -15.32
CA ARG A 279 -3.45 -15.69 -14.13
C ARG A 279 -2.36 -15.66 -13.06
N VAL A 280 -1.09 -15.79 -13.45
CA VAL A 280 0.06 -15.68 -12.54
C VAL A 280 0.06 -14.32 -11.86
N ILE A 281 -0.08 -13.22 -12.62
CA ILE A 281 -0.16 -11.87 -12.06
C ILE A 281 -1.32 -11.73 -11.05
N ALA A 282 -2.52 -12.18 -11.44
CA ALA A 282 -3.70 -12.10 -10.57
C ALA A 282 -3.52 -12.90 -9.27
N ALA A 283 -2.98 -14.13 -9.39
CA ALA A 283 -2.74 -15.01 -8.26
C ALA A 283 -1.65 -14.46 -7.32
N THR A 284 -0.51 -13.99 -7.85
CA THR A 284 0.58 -13.42 -7.06
C THR A 284 0.10 -12.17 -6.31
N ARG A 285 -0.72 -11.32 -6.93
CA ARG A 285 -1.32 -10.15 -6.27
C ARG A 285 -2.24 -10.52 -5.11
N ARG A 286 -2.91 -11.66 -5.16
CA ARG A 286 -3.65 -12.21 -4.01
C ARG A 286 -2.71 -12.52 -2.85
N GLU A 287 -1.55 -13.09 -3.10
CA GLU A 287 -0.61 -13.51 -2.05
C GLU A 287 -0.03 -12.31 -1.27
N PHE A 288 0.36 -11.21 -1.91
CA PHE A 288 0.90 -10.06 -1.17
C PHE A 288 -0.15 -9.02 -0.75
N GLY A 289 -1.19 -8.83 -1.53
CA GLY A 289 -2.16 -7.74 -1.32
C GLY A 289 -3.51 -8.19 -0.77
N GLY A 290 -3.76 -9.51 -0.64
CA GLY A 290 -5.08 -10.02 -0.31
C GLY A 290 -6.15 -9.60 -1.32
N HIS A 291 -5.75 -9.32 -2.57
CA HIS A 291 -6.69 -8.91 -3.62
C HIS A 291 -7.65 -10.05 -3.95
N ALA A 292 -8.94 -9.71 -4.04
CA ALA A 292 -9.91 -10.69 -4.48
C ALA A 292 -9.60 -11.15 -5.92
N VAL A 293 -9.54 -12.45 -6.12
CA VAL A 293 -9.44 -13.05 -7.44
C VAL A 293 -10.81 -13.53 -7.88
N LYS A 294 -11.16 -13.27 -9.14
CA LYS A 294 -12.37 -13.85 -9.74
C LYS A 294 -12.09 -15.33 -10.06
N LYS A 295 -13.02 -16.20 -9.77
CA LYS A 295 -13.01 -17.56 -10.29
C LYS A 295 -13.50 -17.55 -11.74
N LYS A 296 -13.09 -18.60 -12.52
CA LYS A 296 -13.63 -18.82 -13.87
C LYS A 296 -15.14 -19.04 -13.80
#